data_33af517be0baf86121e27be334587af3
#
_entry.id   33af517be0baf86121e27be334587af3
#
_cell.length_a   1.000
_cell.length_b   1.000
_cell.length_c   1.000
_cell.angle_alpha   90.00
_cell.angle_beta   90.00
_cell.angle_gamma   90.00
#
_symmetry.space_group_name_H-M   'P 1'
#
loop_
_entity.id
_entity.type
_entity.pdbx_description
1 polymer ?
#
loop_
_entity_poly.entity_id
_entity_poly.type
_entity_poly.pdbx_seq_one_letter_code
_entity_poly.pdbx_strand_id
1 'polypeptide(L)'
;RPPRSTLFPYTTLFRSVSYRETFRAATKAEGKFVRQSGGKGQYGHVWVEFTPNEEGKGFEFENAIVGGVVPREYIPAVEKGLEDSMNNGVLAGYPLVDIKAKLYDGSYHDVDSNETAFRVAASMALKAAAKNANPVILEPMMKVTITVPEDYLGDIMGHVTSRRGRVEGMEAHGNSQIVNAMVPLAEMFGYATTLRSATQGRGTFMMVFDHYEDVPKSVQEEIIKKNGGNA
;
A
#
# COMPACT_ATOMS: atom_id res chain seq x y z
N ARG A 1 -22.81 -25.44 38.32
CA ARG A 1 -21.77 -25.43 37.25
C ARG A 1 -21.62 -24.01 36.75
N PRO A 2 -20.42 -23.41 36.78
CA PRO A 2 -20.20 -22.11 36.16
C PRO A 2 -20.35 -22.22 34.65
N PRO A 3 -20.80 -21.18 33.93
CA PRO A 3 -20.91 -21.20 32.49
C PRO A 3 -19.51 -21.35 31.87
N ARG A 4 -19.40 -22.25 30.90
CA ARG A 4 -18.21 -22.39 30.11
C ARG A 4 -17.95 -21.06 29.40
N SER A 5 -16.82 -20.42 29.72
CA SER A 5 -16.34 -19.27 28.97
C SER A 5 -16.14 -19.73 27.51
N THR A 6 -16.98 -19.25 26.64
CA THR A 6 -16.76 -19.31 25.20
C THR A 6 -15.51 -18.46 24.92
N LEU A 7 -14.38 -19.12 24.80
CA LEU A 7 -13.19 -18.58 24.20
C LEU A 7 -13.57 -18.17 22.76
N PHE A 8 -13.87 -16.91 22.58
CA PHE A 8 -13.93 -16.33 21.24
C PHE A 8 -12.58 -16.60 20.58
N PRO A 9 -12.55 -17.13 19.36
CA PRO A 9 -11.30 -17.30 18.64
C PRO A 9 -10.81 -15.93 18.20
N TYR A 10 -10.01 -15.28 19.04
CA TYR A 10 -9.32 -14.01 18.73
C TYR A 10 -8.32 -14.15 17.58
N THR A 11 -8.18 -15.34 17.01
CA THR A 11 -7.16 -15.64 16.01
C THR A 11 -7.56 -15.36 14.57
N THR A 12 -8.83 -14.99 14.28
CA THR A 12 -9.27 -14.84 12.88
C THR A 12 -9.48 -13.39 12.44
N LEU A 13 -9.57 -12.43 13.37
CA LEU A 13 -9.92 -11.04 13.06
C LEU A 13 -8.73 -10.10 12.77
N PHE A 14 -7.46 -10.52 12.97
CA PHE A 14 -6.29 -9.68 12.82
C PHE A 14 -5.23 -10.21 11.84
N ARG A 15 -5.63 -10.95 10.82
CA ARG A 15 -4.71 -11.42 9.78
C ARG A 15 -4.66 -10.55 8.53
N SER A 16 -5.21 -9.35 8.55
CA SER A 16 -5.08 -8.42 7.44
C SER A 16 -3.88 -7.51 7.66
N VAL A 17 -2.85 -7.71 6.89
CA VAL A 17 -1.74 -6.75 6.81
C VAL A 17 -2.24 -5.54 6.03
N SER A 18 -2.01 -4.35 6.55
CA SER A 18 -2.35 -3.09 5.85
C SER A 18 -1.31 -2.80 4.76
N TYR A 19 -1.33 -3.59 3.70
CA TYR A 19 -0.53 -3.31 2.51
C TYR A 19 -0.94 -2.00 1.86
N ARG A 20 -0.02 -1.41 1.11
CA ARG A 20 -0.25 -0.24 0.26
C ARG A 20 0.38 -0.47 -1.11
N GLU A 21 0.07 0.38 -2.06
CA GLU A 21 0.68 0.37 -3.37
C GLU A 21 1.35 1.73 -3.63
N THR A 22 2.35 1.77 -4.49
CA THR A 22 2.94 3.02 -4.98
C THR A 22 3.57 2.84 -6.35
N PHE A 23 3.91 3.94 -7.01
CA PHE A 23 4.67 3.93 -8.26
C PHE A 23 6.15 4.18 -7.97
N ARG A 24 7.03 3.52 -8.73
CA ARG A 24 8.49 3.70 -8.64
C ARG A 24 9.09 4.39 -9.86
N ALA A 25 8.29 4.63 -10.90
CA ALA A 25 8.71 5.35 -12.10
C ALA A 25 7.71 6.45 -12.47
N ALA A 26 8.23 7.55 -12.99
CA ALA A 26 7.41 8.60 -13.57
C ALA A 26 6.83 8.14 -14.91
N THR A 27 5.59 8.49 -15.19
CA THR A 27 4.94 8.16 -16.45
C THR A 27 3.87 9.18 -16.80
N LYS A 28 3.58 9.28 -18.10
CA LYS A 28 2.46 10.05 -18.63
C LYS A 28 1.41 9.11 -19.16
N ALA A 29 0.15 9.39 -18.87
CA ALA A 29 -0.94 8.56 -19.29
C ALA A 29 -2.13 9.37 -19.76
N GLU A 30 -2.78 8.85 -20.79
CA GLU A 30 -4.04 9.34 -21.33
C GLU A 30 -5.21 8.62 -20.68
N GLY A 31 -6.23 9.37 -20.30
CA GLY A 31 -7.54 8.83 -19.96
C GLY A 31 -8.60 9.45 -20.82
N LYS A 32 -9.26 8.64 -21.62
CA LYS A 32 -10.32 9.09 -22.52
C LYS A 32 -11.57 8.26 -22.35
N PHE A 33 -12.64 8.91 -21.91
CA PHE A 33 -13.94 8.29 -21.75
C PHE A 33 -14.93 8.91 -22.73
N VAL A 34 -15.45 8.07 -23.62
CA VAL A 34 -16.47 8.44 -24.59
C VAL A 34 -17.60 7.42 -24.54
N ARG A 35 -18.81 7.89 -24.30
CA ARG A 35 -20.00 7.03 -24.34
C ARG A 35 -21.11 7.76 -25.07
N GLN A 36 -21.65 7.14 -26.10
CA GLN A 36 -22.88 7.57 -26.78
C GLN A 36 -23.93 6.47 -26.67
N SER A 37 -25.08 6.80 -26.08
CA SER A 37 -26.20 5.89 -25.96
C SER A 37 -27.48 6.67 -26.15
N GLY A 38 -27.99 6.77 -27.42
CA GLY A 38 -29.33 7.19 -27.75
C GLY A 38 -29.84 8.51 -27.15
N GLY A 39 -28.97 9.52 -26.95
CA GLY A 39 -29.31 10.80 -26.32
C GLY A 39 -28.06 11.64 -26.07
N LYS A 40 -28.03 12.39 -24.96
CA LYS A 40 -26.85 13.17 -24.54
C LYS A 40 -25.68 12.22 -24.26
N GLY A 41 -24.56 12.42 -24.96
CA GLY A 41 -23.36 11.63 -24.78
C GLY A 41 -22.61 11.94 -23.48
N GLN A 42 -21.51 11.25 -23.26
CA GLN A 42 -20.55 11.53 -22.19
C GLN A 42 -19.15 11.60 -22.79
N TYR A 43 -18.42 12.67 -22.51
CA TYR A 43 -17.06 12.89 -22.99
C TYR A 43 -16.18 13.45 -21.90
N GLY A 44 -15.07 12.79 -21.62
CA GLY A 44 -14.00 13.27 -20.76
C GLY A 44 -12.65 12.82 -21.30
N HIS A 45 -11.68 13.72 -21.36
CA HIS A 45 -10.34 13.41 -21.88
C HIS A 45 -9.29 14.20 -21.13
N VAL A 46 -8.32 13.50 -20.56
CA VAL A 46 -7.25 14.06 -19.74
C VAL A 46 -5.92 13.43 -20.06
N TRP A 47 -4.86 14.21 -19.96
CA TRP A 47 -3.48 13.77 -19.92
C TRP A 47 -2.89 14.10 -18.56
N VAL A 48 -2.41 13.09 -17.87
CA VAL A 48 -1.87 13.22 -16.52
C VAL A 48 -0.45 12.65 -16.47
N GLU A 49 0.46 13.41 -15.89
CA GLU A 49 1.79 12.96 -15.55
C GLU A 49 1.80 12.51 -14.08
N PHE A 50 2.18 11.26 -13.85
CA PHE A 50 2.32 10.67 -12.53
C PHE A 50 3.78 10.57 -12.18
N THR A 51 4.16 11.04 -11.00
CA THR A 51 5.51 10.94 -10.46
C THR A 51 5.46 10.38 -9.05
N PRO A 52 6.44 9.51 -8.66
CA PRO A 52 6.60 9.13 -7.28
C PRO A 52 6.79 10.37 -6.40
N ASN A 53 6.15 10.37 -5.22
CA ASN A 53 6.33 11.41 -4.22
C ASN A 53 7.22 10.88 -3.08
N GLU A 54 7.64 11.76 -2.18
CA GLU A 54 8.38 11.38 -0.97
C GLU A 54 7.49 10.55 -0.04
N GLU A 55 8.10 9.61 0.64
CA GLU A 55 7.41 8.73 1.58
C GLU A 55 6.64 9.52 2.63
N GLY A 56 5.36 9.16 2.81
CA GLY A 56 4.47 9.78 3.79
C GLY A 56 3.84 11.11 3.35
N LYS A 57 4.15 11.64 2.18
CA LYS A 57 3.51 12.87 1.66
C LYS A 57 2.11 12.64 1.08
N GLY A 58 1.78 11.37 0.78
CA GLY A 58 0.48 11.02 0.27
C GLY A 58 0.26 11.49 -1.17
N PHE A 59 -0.99 11.84 -1.47
CA PHE A 59 -1.39 12.28 -2.80
C PHE A 59 -1.27 13.80 -2.93
N GLU A 60 -0.62 14.24 -4.01
CA GLU A 60 -0.56 15.64 -4.42
C GLU A 60 -1.13 15.80 -5.83
N PHE A 61 -2.01 16.79 -6.02
CA PHE A 61 -2.56 17.12 -7.31
C PHE A 61 -2.05 18.51 -7.78
N GLU A 62 -1.56 18.56 -9.00
CA GLU A 62 -1.11 19.80 -9.66
C GLU A 62 -1.94 20.06 -10.91
N ASN A 63 -2.57 21.23 -10.97
CA ASN A 63 -3.24 21.70 -12.19
C ASN A 63 -2.24 22.53 -13.02
N ALA A 64 -1.87 22.02 -14.18
CA ALA A 64 -0.99 22.68 -15.15
C ALA A 64 -1.69 22.93 -16.51
N ILE A 65 -3.02 22.97 -16.52
CA ILE A 65 -3.79 23.25 -17.74
C ILE A 65 -3.54 24.69 -18.20
N VAL A 66 -3.23 24.82 -19.49
CA VAL A 66 -3.05 26.08 -20.19
C VAL A 66 -4.07 26.18 -21.32
N GLY A 67 -4.57 27.38 -21.59
CA GLY A 67 -5.48 27.64 -22.71
C GLY A 67 -6.91 27.11 -22.57
N GLY A 68 -7.29 26.60 -21.38
CA GLY A 68 -8.66 26.15 -21.13
C GLY A 68 -9.08 24.87 -21.84
N VAL A 69 -8.11 24.04 -22.27
CA VAL A 69 -8.35 22.73 -22.93
C VAL A 69 -9.18 21.76 -22.06
N VAL A 70 -9.12 21.94 -20.74
CA VAL A 70 -10.05 21.36 -19.77
C VAL A 70 -10.70 22.53 -19.02
N PRO A 71 -12.03 22.70 -19.07
CA PRO A 71 -12.73 23.75 -18.34
C PRO A 71 -12.48 23.67 -16.83
N ARG A 72 -12.34 24.82 -16.19
CA ARG A 72 -12.01 24.89 -14.75
C ARG A 72 -13.00 24.16 -13.86
N GLU A 73 -14.25 24.10 -14.26
CA GLU A 73 -15.33 23.43 -13.54
C GLU A 73 -15.13 21.88 -13.46
N TYR A 74 -14.39 21.28 -14.41
CA TYR A 74 -14.14 19.83 -14.44
C TYR A 74 -12.84 19.43 -13.75
N ILE A 75 -11.94 20.36 -13.43
CA ILE A 75 -10.66 20.07 -12.78
C ILE A 75 -10.86 19.40 -11.40
N PRO A 76 -11.77 19.86 -10.51
CA PRO A 76 -12.05 19.18 -9.26
C PRO A 76 -12.59 17.75 -9.46
N ALA A 77 -13.32 17.50 -10.53
CA ALA A 77 -13.82 16.17 -10.88
C ALA A 77 -12.68 15.23 -11.28
N VAL A 78 -11.64 15.72 -11.97
CA VAL A 78 -10.44 14.97 -12.30
C VAL A 78 -9.68 14.59 -11.02
N GLU A 79 -9.40 15.55 -10.14
CA GLU A 79 -8.75 15.32 -8.85
C GLU A 79 -9.48 14.26 -8.03
N LYS A 80 -10.79 14.42 -7.87
CA LYS A 80 -11.64 13.47 -7.15
C LYS A 80 -11.65 12.09 -7.78
N GLY A 81 -11.65 12.00 -9.11
CA GLY A 81 -11.58 10.75 -9.85
C GLY A 81 -10.26 10.00 -9.63
N LEU A 82 -9.15 10.73 -9.52
CA LEU A 82 -7.84 10.16 -9.16
C LEU A 82 -7.84 9.65 -7.72
N GLU A 83 -8.27 10.46 -6.74
CA GLU A 83 -8.35 10.06 -5.33
C GLU A 83 -9.19 8.78 -5.13
N ASP A 84 -10.40 8.75 -5.69
CA ASP A 84 -11.29 7.60 -5.59
C ASP A 84 -10.67 6.33 -6.20
N SER A 85 -9.93 6.49 -7.30
CA SER A 85 -9.24 5.37 -7.97
C SER A 85 -8.02 4.89 -7.21
N MET A 86 -7.29 5.80 -6.58
CA MET A 86 -6.14 5.46 -5.74
C MET A 86 -6.54 4.63 -4.52
N ASN A 87 -7.71 4.88 -3.93
CA ASN A 87 -8.23 4.08 -2.82
C ASN A 87 -8.48 2.62 -3.18
N ASN A 88 -8.68 2.31 -4.47
CA ASN A 88 -8.92 0.96 -4.97
C ASN A 88 -7.65 0.25 -5.47
N GLY A 89 -6.52 0.93 -5.48
CA GLY A 89 -5.25 0.40 -5.98
C GLY A 89 -5.24 0.05 -7.47
N VAL A 90 -4.12 -0.47 -7.93
CA VAL A 90 -3.91 -0.84 -9.35
C VAL A 90 -3.34 -2.26 -9.52
N LEU A 91 -2.80 -2.88 -8.48
CA LEU A 91 -2.21 -4.22 -8.48
C LEU A 91 -3.09 -5.25 -7.77
N ALA A 92 -3.35 -5.02 -6.49
CA ALA A 92 -3.99 -5.98 -5.61
C ALA A 92 -5.16 -5.38 -4.81
N GLY A 93 -5.57 -4.17 -5.14
CA GLY A 93 -6.70 -3.49 -4.51
C GLY A 93 -6.34 -2.77 -3.20
N TYR A 94 -5.06 -2.55 -2.93
CA TYR A 94 -4.61 -1.77 -1.78
C TYR A 94 -4.49 -0.28 -2.12
N PRO A 95 -4.70 0.62 -1.15
CA PRO A 95 -4.59 2.06 -1.42
C PRO A 95 -3.23 2.44 -2.01
N LEU A 96 -3.27 3.21 -3.11
CA LEU A 96 -2.11 3.80 -3.74
C LEU A 96 -1.71 5.05 -2.98
N VAL A 97 -0.43 5.19 -2.61
CA VAL A 97 0.08 6.31 -1.80
C VAL A 97 1.33 6.93 -2.41
N ASP A 98 1.67 8.13 -1.93
CA ASP A 98 2.92 8.83 -2.26
C ASP A 98 3.10 9.03 -3.76
N ILE A 99 2.09 9.64 -4.38
CA ILE A 99 2.05 9.95 -5.82
C ILE A 99 1.66 11.41 -6.03
N LYS A 100 2.40 12.07 -6.90
CA LYS A 100 2.05 13.37 -7.45
C LYS A 100 1.45 13.19 -8.83
N ALA A 101 0.26 13.74 -9.04
CA ALA A 101 -0.44 13.76 -10.33
C ALA A 101 -0.52 15.19 -10.87
N LYS A 102 -0.01 15.40 -12.06
CA LYS A 102 -0.04 16.69 -12.76
C LYS A 102 -0.94 16.60 -13.98
N LEU A 103 -2.08 17.27 -13.93
CA LEU A 103 -2.97 17.41 -15.07
C LEU A 103 -2.42 18.51 -15.98
N TYR A 104 -1.96 18.16 -17.19
CA TYR A 104 -1.28 19.10 -18.08
C TYR A 104 -1.94 19.31 -19.44
N ASP A 105 -2.82 18.38 -19.87
CA ASP A 105 -3.53 18.48 -21.14
C ASP A 105 -4.85 17.71 -21.10
N GLY A 106 -5.68 17.89 -22.10
CA GLY A 106 -6.94 17.21 -22.26
C GLY A 106 -7.79 17.84 -23.36
N SER A 107 -9.04 17.43 -23.43
CA SER A 107 -10.03 18.07 -24.30
C SER A 107 -11.43 17.87 -23.75
N TYR A 108 -12.35 18.71 -24.19
CA TYR A 108 -13.76 18.64 -23.81
C TYR A 108 -14.67 18.76 -25.04
N HIS A 109 -15.91 18.45 -24.85
CA HIS A 109 -16.96 18.61 -25.85
C HIS A 109 -18.10 19.44 -25.24
N ASP A 110 -18.50 20.53 -25.89
CA ASP A 110 -19.43 21.51 -25.35
C ASP A 110 -20.78 20.94 -24.88
N VAL A 111 -21.23 19.83 -25.51
CA VAL A 111 -22.54 19.23 -25.22
C VAL A 111 -22.41 18.01 -24.31
N ASP A 112 -21.38 17.19 -24.51
CA ASP A 112 -21.28 15.85 -23.93
C ASP A 112 -20.34 15.77 -22.73
N SER A 113 -19.55 16.82 -22.45
CA SER A 113 -18.68 16.85 -21.27
C SER A 113 -19.47 17.10 -20.00
N ASN A 114 -19.10 16.39 -18.96
CA ASN A 114 -19.65 16.51 -17.62
C ASN A 114 -18.64 16.00 -16.56
N GLU A 115 -18.87 16.32 -15.30
CA GLU A 115 -18.01 15.92 -14.17
C GLU A 115 -17.80 14.39 -14.09
N THR A 116 -18.87 13.62 -14.29
CA THR A 116 -18.79 12.15 -14.23
C THR A 116 -17.87 11.60 -15.30
N ALA A 117 -17.93 12.13 -16.53
CA ALA A 117 -17.05 11.71 -17.61
C ALA A 117 -15.58 12.01 -17.31
N PHE A 118 -15.27 13.16 -16.74
CA PHE A 118 -13.91 13.52 -16.33
C PHE A 118 -13.41 12.70 -15.14
N ARG A 119 -14.27 12.35 -14.16
CA ARG A 119 -13.91 11.40 -13.10
C ARG A 119 -13.53 10.03 -13.65
N VAL A 120 -14.31 9.51 -14.60
CA VAL A 120 -14.01 8.22 -15.24
C VAL A 120 -12.74 8.32 -16.08
N ALA A 121 -12.55 9.39 -16.85
CA ALA A 121 -11.33 9.61 -17.63
C ALA A 121 -10.08 9.65 -16.74
N ALA A 122 -10.14 10.32 -15.59
CA ALA A 122 -9.07 10.33 -14.60
C ALA A 122 -8.74 8.92 -14.07
N SER A 123 -9.75 8.12 -13.75
CA SER A 123 -9.59 6.73 -13.36
C SER A 123 -8.91 5.89 -14.44
N MET A 124 -9.29 6.11 -15.71
CA MET A 124 -8.67 5.43 -16.85
C MET A 124 -7.21 5.83 -17.02
N ALA A 125 -6.87 7.10 -16.83
CA ALA A 125 -5.48 7.59 -16.88
C ALA A 125 -4.61 6.91 -15.81
N LEU A 126 -5.09 6.79 -14.57
CA LEU A 126 -4.37 6.12 -13.50
C LEU A 126 -4.13 4.63 -13.81
N LYS A 127 -5.15 3.92 -14.31
CA LYS A 127 -5.01 2.51 -14.71
C LYS A 127 -4.05 2.33 -15.90
N ALA A 128 -4.05 3.26 -16.84
CA ALA A 128 -3.11 3.24 -17.96
C ALA A 128 -1.67 3.49 -17.47
N ALA A 129 -1.49 4.43 -16.53
CA ALA A 129 -0.20 4.73 -15.90
C ALA A 129 0.42 3.52 -15.21
N ALA A 130 -0.39 2.69 -14.56
CA ALA A 130 0.08 1.50 -13.83
C ALA A 130 0.91 0.55 -14.70
N LYS A 131 0.69 0.52 -16.02
CA LYS A 131 1.44 -0.35 -16.94
C LYS A 131 2.91 0.05 -17.09
N ASN A 132 3.22 1.33 -16.92
CA ASN A 132 4.56 1.89 -17.18
C ASN A 132 5.19 2.54 -15.94
N ALA A 133 4.45 2.69 -14.86
CA ALA A 133 4.89 3.37 -13.65
C ALA A 133 5.64 2.47 -12.65
N ASN A 134 5.88 1.21 -13.02
CA ASN A 134 6.48 0.20 -12.13
C ASN A 134 5.80 0.17 -10.76
N PRO A 135 4.53 -0.22 -10.69
CA PRO A 135 3.80 -0.27 -9.44
C PRO A 135 4.34 -1.39 -8.54
N VAL A 136 4.44 -1.11 -7.25
CA VAL A 136 4.92 -2.05 -6.22
C VAL A 136 3.95 -2.09 -5.04
N ILE A 137 3.92 -3.23 -4.34
CA ILE A 137 3.22 -3.36 -3.07
C ILE A 137 4.19 -3.01 -1.94
N LEU A 138 3.70 -2.25 -0.98
CA LEU A 138 4.41 -1.88 0.24
C LEU A 138 3.88 -2.68 1.41
N GLU A 139 4.78 -3.17 2.27
CA GLU A 139 4.46 -3.84 3.52
C GLU A 139 4.91 -3.02 4.74
N PRO A 140 4.12 -3.03 5.83
CA PRO A 140 4.53 -2.35 7.05
C PRO A 140 5.66 -3.11 7.74
N MET A 141 6.74 -2.39 8.03
CA MET A 141 7.89 -2.87 8.79
C MET A 141 7.72 -2.51 10.25
N MET A 142 7.97 -3.49 11.11
CA MET A 142 7.87 -3.36 12.56
C MET A 142 9.26 -3.30 13.17
N LYS A 143 9.50 -2.31 14.00
CA LYS A 143 10.64 -2.31 14.91
C LYS A 143 10.31 -3.24 16.07
N VAL A 144 11.06 -4.35 16.18
CA VAL A 144 10.84 -5.41 17.16
C VAL A 144 12.00 -5.40 18.14
N THR A 145 11.68 -5.34 19.43
CA THR A 145 12.66 -5.47 20.51
C THR A 145 12.37 -6.77 21.24
N ILE A 146 13.31 -7.71 21.22
CA ILE A 146 13.16 -9.04 21.81
C ILE A 146 14.14 -9.14 22.99
N THR A 147 13.65 -9.53 24.16
CA THR A 147 14.47 -9.73 25.36
C THR A 147 14.44 -11.20 25.72
N VAL A 148 15.62 -11.83 25.76
CA VAL A 148 15.79 -13.26 26.07
C VAL A 148 17.04 -13.48 26.91
N PRO A 149 17.10 -14.57 27.73
CA PRO A 149 18.35 -15.02 28.33
C PRO A 149 19.38 -15.34 27.24
N GLU A 150 20.66 -15.17 27.55
CA GLU A 150 21.79 -15.34 26.62
C GLU A 150 21.79 -16.72 25.93
N ASP A 151 21.39 -17.77 26.64
CA ASP A 151 21.34 -19.15 26.12
C ASP A 151 20.44 -19.32 24.89
N TYR A 152 19.47 -18.41 24.68
CA TYR A 152 18.52 -18.47 23.56
C TYR A 152 18.82 -17.50 22.42
N LEU A 153 19.91 -16.73 22.53
CA LEU A 153 20.24 -15.72 21.53
C LEU A 153 20.37 -16.30 20.11
N GLY A 154 21.01 -17.46 19.97
CA GLY A 154 21.18 -18.13 18.67
C GLY A 154 19.84 -18.48 18.02
N ASP A 155 18.89 -19.00 18.78
CA ASP A 155 17.56 -19.35 18.30
C ASP A 155 16.80 -18.10 17.83
N ILE A 156 16.92 -17.00 18.58
CA ILE A 156 16.26 -15.73 18.23
C ILE A 156 16.83 -15.14 16.95
N MET A 157 18.14 -15.20 16.74
CA MET A 157 18.77 -14.76 15.49
C MET A 157 18.23 -15.57 14.30
N GLY A 158 18.08 -16.89 14.47
CA GLY A 158 17.44 -17.78 13.48
C GLY A 158 15.99 -17.41 13.22
N HIS A 159 15.20 -17.11 14.26
CA HIS A 159 13.82 -16.68 14.13
C HIS A 159 13.68 -15.38 13.34
N VAL A 160 14.49 -14.36 13.64
CA VAL A 160 14.46 -13.06 12.94
C VAL A 160 14.79 -13.27 11.46
N THR A 161 15.84 -14.02 11.16
CA THR A 161 16.26 -14.29 9.77
C THR A 161 15.20 -15.08 8.99
N SER A 162 14.60 -16.11 9.58
CA SER A 162 13.55 -16.91 8.94
C SER A 162 12.28 -16.13 8.65
N ARG A 163 12.06 -15.01 9.35
CA ARG A 163 10.93 -14.09 9.19
C ARG A 163 11.27 -12.86 8.34
N ARG A 164 12.24 -12.98 7.47
CA ARG A 164 12.70 -11.86 6.60
C ARG A 164 13.13 -10.61 7.39
N GLY A 165 13.46 -10.79 8.68
CA GLY A 165 13.90 -9.71 9.54
C GLY A 165 15.36 -9.38 9.39
N ARG A 166 15.71 -8.13 9.72
CA ARG A 166 17.08 -7.62 9.81
C ARG A 166 17.38 -7.24 11.25
N VAL A 167 18.45 -7.81 11.82
CA VAL A 167 18.92 -7.38 13.13
C VAL A 167 19.67 -6.05 12.98
N GLU A 168 19.27 -5.06 13.77
CA GLU A 168 19.87 -3.72 13.77
C GLU A 168 20.87 -3.52 14.90
N GLY A 169 20.67 -4.22 16.00
CA GLY A 169 21.56 -4.14 17.15
C GLY A 169 21.26 -5.16 18.22
N MET A 170 22.23 -5.37 19.08
CA MET A 170 22.12 -6.23 20.26
C MET A 170 22.77 -5.56 21.45
N GLU A 171 22.16 -5.69 22.61
CA GLU A 171 22.65 -5.11 23.86
C GLU A 171 22.52 -6.13 24.98
N ALA A 172 23.58 -6.27 25.77
CA ALA A 172 23.55 -7.07 27.00
C ALA A 172 22.89 -6.30 28.14
N HIS A 173 21.93 -6.90 28.81
CA HIS A 173 21.28 -6.31 29.98
C HIS A 173 21.20 -7.33 31.11
N GLY A 174 22.19 -7.30 32.01
CA GLY A 174 22.36 -8.29 33.04
C GLY A 174 22.60 -9.70 32.44
N ASN A 175 21.76 -10.66 32.80
CA ASN A 175 21.80 -12.04 32.26
C ASN A 175 20.91 -12.20 31.01
N SER A 176 20.43 -11.13 30.42
CA SER A 176 19.57 -11.14 29.23
C SER A 176 20.22 -10.37 28.09
N GLN A 177 19.81 -10.73 26.89
CA GLN A 177 20.16 -10.05 25.65
C GLN A 177 18.91 -9.34 25.09
N ILE A 178 19.08 -8.13 24.65
CA ILE A 178 18.07 -7.34 23.94
C ILE A 178 18.47 -7.32 22.47
N VAL A 179 17.60 -7.85 21.60
CA VAL A 179 17.79 -7.86 20.16
C VAL A 179 16.81 -6.86 19.53
N ASN A 180 17.33 -5.87 18.84
CA ASN A 180 16.57 -4.92 18.06
C ASN A 180 16.59 -5.35 16.59
N ALA A 181 15.43 -5.48 15.98
CA ALA A 181 15.30 -5.94 14.60
C ALA A 181 14.16 -5.25 13.87
N MET A 182 14.29 -5.14 12.54
CA MET A 182 13.19 -4.79 11.63
C MET A 182 12.61 -6.05 11.03
N VAL A 183 11.30 -6.26 11.20
CA VAL A 183 10.61 -7.46 10.70
C VAL A 183 9.29 -7.05 10.06
N PRO A 184 8.94 -7.59 8.87
CA PRO A 184 7.64 -7.33 8.26
C PRO A 184 6.49 -7.80 9.16
N LEU A 185 5.44 -6.99 9.29
CA LEU A 185 4.27 -7.33 10.11
C LEU A 185 3.67 -8.69 9.72
N ALA A 186 3.65 -9.01 8.42
CA ALA A 186 3.13 -10.27 7.90
C ALA A 186 3.81 -11.51 8.54
N GLU A 187 5.09 -11.38 8.89
CA GLU A 187 5.89 -12.46 9.49
C GLU A 187 5.79 -12.53 11.03
N MET A 188 5.17 -11.54 11.64
CA MET A 188 5.04 -11.47 13.11
C MET A 188 3.82 -12.20 13.67
N PHE A 189 2.91 -12.64 12.80
CA PHE A 189 1.76 -13.43 13.25
C PHE A 189 2.21 -14.76 13.87
N GLY A 190 1.70 -15.04 15.08
CA GLY A 190 2.06 -16.24 15.83
C GLY A 190 3.44 -16.19 16.51
N TYR A 191 4.21 -15.12 16.37
CA TYR A 191 5.55 -15.02 16.95
C TYR A 191 5.56 -15.16 18.46
N ALA A 192 4.55 -14.66 19.17
CA ALA A 192 4.43 -14.81 20.63
C ALA A 192 4.47 -16.27 21.08
N THR A 193 3.79 -17.15 20.35
CA THR A 193 3.78 -18.59 20.63
C THR A 193 5.14 -19.22 20.32
N THR A 194 5.72 -18.86 19.18
CA THR A 194 7.06 -19.33 18.78
C THR A 194 8.11 -18.94 19.81
N LEU A 195 8.12 -17.67 20.23
CA LEU A 195 9.08 -17.16 21.22
C LEU A 195 8.93 -17.86 22.58
N ARG A 196 7.69 -18.03 23.05
CA ARG A 196 7.43 -18.74 24.31
C ARG A 196 7.92 -20.18 24.29
N SER A 197 7.65 -20.89 23.20
CA SER A 197 8.09 -22.28 23.05
C SER A 197 9.61 -22.38 22.99
N ALA A 198 10.27 -21.54 22.23
CA ALA A 198 11.73 -21.53 22.07
C ALA A 198 12.47 -21.15 23.35
N THR A 199 11.88 -20.30 24.19
CA THR A 199 12.55 -19.75 25.40
C THR A 199 11.98 -20.30 26.72
N GLN A 200 11.18 -21.34 26.66
CA GLN A 200 10.49 -21.91 27.83
C GLN A 200 9.70 -20.83 28.63
N GLY A 201 9.08 -19.89 27.91
CA GLY A 201 8.31 -18.80 28.49
C GLY A 201 9.13 -17.62 29.02
N ARG A 202 10.47 -17.64 28.89
CA ARG A 202 11.35 -16.61 29.44
C ARG A 202 11.57 -15.43 28.50
N GLY A 203 11.28 -15.58 27.21
CA GLY A 203 11.43 -14.53 26.21
C GLY A 203 10.20 -13.60 26.17
N THR A 204 10.44 -12.33 25.98
CA THR A 204 9.42 -11.30 25.71
C THR A 204 9.76 -10.50 24.48
N PHE A 205 8.75 -9.94 23.82
CA PHE A 205 8.99 -8.99 22.72
C PHE A 205 7.98 -7.88 22.75
N MET A 206 8.38 -6.77 22.15
CA MET A 206 7.55 -5.61 21.86
C MET A 206 7.76 -5.25 20.40
N MET A 207 6.72 -4.78 19.73
CA MET A 207 6.83 -4.28 18.36
C MET A 207 6.04 -3.00 18.19
N VAL A 208 6.60 -2.08 17.39
CA VAL A 208 5.94 -0.83 17.00
C VAL A 208 6.11 -0.66 15.49
N PHE A 209 5.13 -0.02 14.85
CA PHE A 209 5.25 0.34 13.44
C PHE A 209 6.39 1.34 13.24
N ASP A 210 7.18 1.16 12.19
CA ASP A 210 8.26 2.06 11.84
C ASP A 210 8.00 2.74 10.49
N HIS A 211 8.01 1.99 9.40
CA HIS A 211 7.82 2.52 8.04
C HIS A 211 7.28 1.45 7.09
N TYR A 212 7.11 1.82 5.83
CA TYR A 212 6.75 0.89 4.74
C TYR A 212 7.97 0.59 3.87
N GLU A 213 8.12 -0.67 3.44
CA GLU A 213 9.13 -1.10 2.45
C GLU A 213 8.50 -1.88 1.30
N ASP A 214 9.21 -1.92 0.16
CA ASP A 214 8.80 -2.71 -0.99
C ASP A 214 8.78 -4.20 -0.65
N VAL A 215 7.70 -4.86 -0.96
CA VAL A 215 7.58 -6.32 -0.84
C VAL A 215 8.48 -6.99 -1.89
N PRO A 216 9.23 -8.06 -1.56
CA PRO A 216 9.97 -8.84 -2.54
C PRO A 216 9.07 -9.34 -3.67
N LYS A 217 9.57 -9.40 -4.90
CA LYS A 217 8.78 -9.75 -6.12
C LYS A 217 8.00 -11.05 -5.96
N SER A 218 8.61 -12.10 -5.40
CA SER A 218 7.95 -13.39 -5.18
C SER A 218 6.73 -13.28 -4.26
N VAL A 219 6.85 -12.50 -3.18
CA VAL A 219 5.76 -12.27 -2.22
C VAL A 219 4.69 -11.35 -2.83
N GLN A 220 5.10 -10.35 -3.64
CA GLN A 220 4.17 -9.49 -4.37
C GLN A 220 3.27 -10.31 -5.30
N GLU A 221 3.83 -11.24 -6.07
CA GLU A 221 3.07 -12.12 -6.96
C GLU A 221 2.05 -12.98 -6.21
N GLU A 222 2.43 -13.50 -5.04
CA GLU A 222 1.50 -14.26 -4.17
C GLU A 222 0.35 -13.39 -3.67
N ILE A 223 0.63 -12.15 -3.25
CA ILE A 223 -0.38 -11.21 -2.78
C ILE A 223 -1.36 -10.87 -3.90
N ILE A 224 -0.85 -10.57 -5.11
CA ILE A 224 -1.67 -10.25 -6.28
C ILE A 224 -2.60 -11.43 -6.62
N LYS A 225 -2.06 -12.67 -6.65
CA LYS A 225 -2.86 -13.87 -6.92
C LYS A 225 -3.97 -14.10 -5.88
N LYS A 226 -3.67 -13.88 -4.60
CA LYS A 226 -4.67 -14.03 -3.52
C LYS A 226 -5.82 -13.04 -3.62
N ASN A 227 -5.57 -11.84 -4.13
CA ASN A 227 -6.57 -10.78 -4.24
C ASN A 227 -7.28 -10.76 -5.59
N GLY A 228 -7.06 -11.76 -6.45
CA GLY A 228 -7.71 -11.87 -7.76
C GLY A 228 -7.21 -10.84 -8.78
N GLY A 229 -6.07 -10.22 -8.52
CA GLY A 229 -5.37 -9.37 -9.49
C GLY A 229 -4.80 -10.21 -10.63
N ASN A 230 -4.87 -9.71 -11.85
CA ASN A 230 -4.10 -10.27 -12.97
C ASN A 230 -2.67 -9.74 -12.86
N ALA A 231 -1.73 -10.67 -12.74
CA ALA A 231 -0.30 -10.36 -12.84
C ALA A 231 0.08 -9.95 -14.26
#